data_ca617e8b0c999059e678e2fed49fe284
#
_entry.id   ca617e8b0c999059e678e2fed49fe284
#
_cell.length_a   1.000
_cell.length_b   1.000
_cell.length_c   1.000
_cell.angle_alpha   90.00
_cell.angle_beta   90.00
_cell.angle_gamma   90.00
#
_symmetry.space_group_name_H-M   'P 1'
#
loop_
_entity.id
_entity.type
_entity.pdbx_description
1 polymer ?
#
loop_
_entity_poly.entity_id
_entity_poly.type
_entity_poly.pdbx_seq_one_letter_code
_entity_poly.pdbx_strand_id
1 'polypeptide(L)'
;CPRSVMLYLLHKGNREGVTYQGGQHQIVHLVADVPNTVAWADEAGLRWAFTLSNAGSGYFEYRSDLADLSEVNWDAVAAKTWSGTGVSRDIKEGKQAEFLVEQRFPWHLLIGIGVYSQAQGEHVTRLTTGLSHKPQIKVLRHWYYP
;
A
#
# COMPACT_ATOMS: atom_id res chain seq x y z
N CYS A 1 -3.08 -0.71 -0.32
CA CYS A 1 -4.31 -0.01 0.07
C CYS A 1 -4.12 0.73 1.39
N PRO A 2 -4.84 1.83 1.62
CA PRO A 2 -4.96 2.43 2.94
C PRO A 2 -5.51 1.39 3.94
N ARG A 3 -5.10 1.44 5.20
CA ARG A 3 -5.47 0.44 6.21
C ARG A 3 -5.09 -0.99 5.82
N SER A 4 -3.86 -1.14 5.34
CA SER A 4 -3.30 -2.47 5.06
C SER A 4 -3.22 -3.34 6.31
N VAL A 5 -3.08 -4.65 6.13
CA VAL A 5 -2.88 -5.60 7.23
C VAL A 5 -1.63 -5.26 8.02
N MET A 6 -0.54 -4.88 7.35
CA MET A 6 0.70 -4.46 8.03
C MET A 6 0.47 -3.22 8.91
N LEU A 7 -0.24 -2.21 8.40
CA LEU A 7 -0.56 -1.02 9.19
C LEU A 7 -1.39 -1.37 10.44
N TYR A 8 -2.30 -2.35 10.33
CA TYR A 8 -3.08 -2.85 11.47
C TYR A 8 -2.20 -3.49 12.55
N LEU A 9 -1.24 -4.30 12.16
CA LEU A 9 -0.29 -4.91 13.09
C LEU A 9 0.50 -3.84 13.85
N LEU A 10 0.95 -2.79 13.17
CA LEU A 10 1.63 -1.65 13.80
C LEU A 10 0.70 -0.87 14.73
N HIS A 11 -0.57 -0.66 14.34
CA HIS A 11 -1.58 0.00 15.17
C HIS A 11 -1.87 -0.78 16.45
N LYS A 12 -2.04 -2.09 16.39
CA LYS A 12 -2.32 -2.96 17.54
C LYS A 12 -1.09 -3.22 18.40
N GLY A 13 0.11 -2.84 17.96
CA GLY A 13 1.34 -3.17 18.67
C GLY A 13 1.64 -4.66 18.67
N ASN A 14 1.09 -5.42 17.73
CA ASN A 14 1.36 -6.85 17.56
C ASN A 14 2.74 -7.00 16.91
N ARG A 15 3.75 -7.32 17.74
CA ARG A 15 5.15 -7.02 17.46
C ARG A 15 6.05 -8.23 17.26
N GLU A 16 5.50 -9.42 17.27
CA GLU A 16 6.31 -10.63 17.06
C GLU A 16 6.99 -10.53 15.67
N GLY A 17 8.33 -10.52 15.67
CA GLY A 17 9.13 -10.36 14.46
C GLY A 17 9.21 -8.94 13.85
N VAL A 18 8.54 -7.93 14.43
CA VAL A 18 8.58 -6.55 13.94
C VAL A 18 9.49 -5.69 14.83
N THR A 19 10.58 -5.18 14.26
CA THR A 19 11.55 -4.32 14.97
C THR A 19 11.05 -2.87 15.12
N TYR A 20 10.19 -2.40 14.23
CA TYR A 20 9.64 -1.05 14.27
C TYR A 20 8.63 -0.89 15.41
N GLN A 21 8.83 0.15 16.25
CA GLN A 21 8.04 0.41 17.46
C GLN A 21 7.26 1.74 17.44
N GLY A 22 7.31 2.48 16.33
CA GLY A 22 6.73 3.82 16.21
C GLY A 22 5.21 3.89 16.07
N GLY A 23 4.51 2.76 16.03
CA GLY A 23 3.08 2.69 15.76
C GLY A 23 2.72 3.13 14.33
N GLN A 24 1.44 3.34 14.06
CA GLN A 24 1.00 3.68 12.70
C GLN A 24 1.14 5.16 12.33
N HIS A 25 1.17 6.07 13.31
CA HIS A 25 1.07 7.51 13.06
C HIS A 25 2.28 8.11 12.36
N GLN A 26 3.44 7.44 12.42
CA GLN A 26 4.65 7.86 11.72
C GLN A 26 4.78 7.24 10.32
N ILE A 27 3.93 6.29 9.98
CA ILE A 27 3.93 5.68 8.66
C ILE A 27 3.32 6.67 7.65
N VAL A 28 3.94 6.79 6.50
CA VAL A 28 3.42 7.55 5.37
C VAL A 28 2.92 6.61 4.29
N HIS A 29 1.90 7.02 3.54
CA HIS A 29 1.41 6.30 2.38
C HIS A 29 1.98 6.95 1.12
N LEU A 30 2.84 6.24 0.41
CA LEU A 30 3.30 6.64 -0.91
C LEU A 30 2.24 6.21 -1.93
N VAL A 31 1.79 7.14 -2.75
CA VAL A 31 0.70 6.94 -3.71
C VAL A 31 1.25 6.98 -5.12
N ALA A 32 0.99 5.94 -5.88
CA ALA A 32 1.30 5.86 -7.30
C ALA A 32 0.08 5.37 -8.08
N ASP A 33 0.09 5.65 -9.38
CA ASP A 33 -0.91 5.17 -10.31
C ASP A 33 -0.47 3.84 -10.92
N VAL A 34 -1.35 2.83 -10.92
CA VAL A 34 -1.00 1.49 -11.41
C VAL A 34 -0.73 1.48 -12.91
N PRO A 35 -1.58 2.03 -13.80
CA PRO A 35 -1.29 2.09 -15.23
C PRO A 35 0.04 2.75 -15.56
N ASN A 36 0.35 3.90 -14.95
CA ASN A 36 1.62 4.59 -15.17
C ASN A 36 2.82 3.78 -14.65
N THR A 37 2.63 3.07 -13.54
CA THR A 37 3.68 2.19 -12.98
C THR A 37 3.95 1.02 -13.90
N VAL A 38 2.92 0.41 -14.47
CA VAL A 38 3.04 -0.68 -15.45
C VAL A 38 3.75 -0.20 -16.71
N ALA A 39 3.31 0.91 -17.30
CA ALA A 39 3.94 1.47 -18.49
C ALA A 39 5.43 1.71 -18.28
N TRP A 40 5.80 2.29 -17.13
CA TRP A 40 7.21 2.48 -16.78
C TRP A 40 7.96 1.14 -16.59
N ALA A 41 7.36 0.14 -15.93
CA ALA A 41 8.01 -1.14 -15.70
C ALA A 41 8.28 -1.86 -17.02
N ASP A 42 7.30 -1.87 -17.92
CA ASP A 42 7.42 -2.46 -19.26
C ASP A 42 8.52 -1.76 -20.08
N GLU A 43 8.57 -0.43 -20.07
CA GLU A 43 9.63 0.35 -20.73
C GLU A 43 11.02 0.05 -20.14
N ALA A 44 11.09 -0.15 -18.81
CA ALA A 44 12.32 -0.48 -18.11
C ALA A 44 12.72 -1.96 -18.22
N GLY A 45 11.91 -2.82 -18.85
CA GLY A 45 12.13 -4.26 -18.94
C GLY A 45 12.05 -4.96 -17.58
N LEU A 46 11.26 -4.44 -16.63
CA LEU A 46 11.06 -4.97 -15.29
C LEU A 46 9.74 -5.74 -15.22
N ARG A 47 9.74 -6.82 -14.47
CA ARG A 47 8.52 -7.58 -14.22
C ARG A 47 7.66 -6.89 -13.19
N TRP A 48 6.36 -7.01 -13.37
CA TRP A 48 5.37 -6.58 -12.41
C TRP A 48 4.26 -7.63 -12.31
N ALA A 49 3.54 -7.63 -11.22
CA ALA A 49 2.36 -8.46 -11.02
C ALA A 49 1.46 -7.85 -9.93
N PHE A 50 0.21 -8.25 -9.91
CA PHE A 50 -0.63 -8.09 -8.72
C PHE A 50 -1.15 -9.45 -8.27
N THR A 51 -1.38 -9.57 -6.97
CA THR A 51 -1.90 -10.80 -6.37
C THR A 51 -3.37 -10.61 -5.98
N LEU A 52 -4.11 -11.72 -5.91
CA LEU A 52 -5.51 -11.70 -5.46
C LEU A 52 -5.62 -11.91 -3.94
N SER A 53 -4.51 -12.31 -3.31
CA SER A 53 -4.38 -12.54 -1.87
C SER A 53 -2.95 -12.25 -1.41
N ASN A 54 -2.55 -12.68 -0.21
CA ASN A 54 -1.21 -12.52 0.32
C ASN A 54 -0.17 -13.24 -0.55
N ALA A 55 0.78 -12.49 -1.10
CA ALA A 55 1.87 -13.03 -1.93
C ALA A 55 2.80 -14.01 -1.16
N GLY A 56 2.85 -13.93 0.17
CA GLY A 56 3.64 -14.84 1.01
C GLY A 56 2.94 -16.17 1.32
N SER A 57 1.70 -16.39 0.88
CA SER A 57 1.01 -17.67 1.08
C SER A 57 1.47 -18.72 0.07
N GLY A 58 1.44 -20.01 0.46
CA GLY A 58 1.80 -21.12 -0.43
C GLY A 58 0.85 -21.33 -1.61
N TYR A 59 -0.31 -20.66 -1.63
CA TYR A 59 -1.39 -20.79 -2.62
C TYR A 59 -1.92 -19.42 -3.02
N PHE A 60 -1.02 -18.51 -3.46
CA PHE A 60 -1.46 -17.22 -3.99
C PHE A 60 -1.61 -17.28 -5.51
N GLU A 61 -2.60 -16.55 -6.01
CA GLU A 61 -2.76 -16.31 -7.44
C GLU A 61 -2.25 -14.91 -7.77
N TYR A 62 -1.63 -14.78 -8.94
CA TYR A 62 -1.16 -13.50 -9.45
C TYR A 62 -1.58 -13.28 -10.91
N ARG A 63 -1.57 -12.03 -11.32
CA ARG A 63 -1.81 -11.59 -12.69
C ARG A 63 -0.75 -10.58 -13.11
N SER A 64 -0.48 -10.51 -14.39
CA SER A 64 0.44 -9.56 -15.02
C SER A 64 -0.17 -8.91 -16.26
N ASP A 65 -1.49 -8.82 -16.31
CA ASP A 65 -2.25 -8.09 -17.31
C ASP A 65 -3.22 -7.14 -16.58
N LEU A 66 -3.24 -5.86 -16.98
CA LEU A 66 -4.16 -4.87 -16.40
C LEU A 66 -5.64 -5.19 -16.69
N ALA A 67 -5.93 -5.95 -17.74
CA ALA A 67 -7.28 -6.41 -18.03
C ALA A 67 -7.87 -7.28 -16.91
N ASP A 68 -7.01 -7.98 -16.17
CA ASP A 68 -7.40 -8.87 -15.08
C ASP A 68 -7.65 -8.13 -13.74
N LEU A 69 -7.51 -6.80 -13.69
CA LEU A 69 -7.78 -6.03 -12.46
C LEU A 69 -9.20 -6.19 -11.93
N SER A 70 -10.14 -6.62 -12.76
CA SER A 70 -11.51 -6.96 -12.35
C SER A 70 -11.57 -8.20 -11.44
N GLU A 71 -10.56 -9.05 -11.43
CA GLU A 71 -10.49 -10.24 -10.56
C GLU A 71 -10.09 -9.87 -9.11
N VAL A 72 -9.54 -8.69 -8.89
CA VAL A 72 -9.23 -8.21 -7.53
C VAL A 72 -10.52 -8.01 -6.76
N ASN A 73 -10.59 -8.56 -5.56
CA ASN A 73 -11.73 -8.32 -4.66
C ASN A 73 -11.65 -6.89 -4.08
N TRP A 74 -12.17 -5.92 -4.86
CA TRP A 74 -12.13 -4.51 -4.48
C TRP A 74 -12.93 -4.20 -3.21
N ASP A 75 -13.97 -4.97 -2.91
CA ASP A 75 -14.73 -4.86 -1.66
C ASP A 75 -13.85 -5.24 -0.47
N ALA A 76 -13.05 -6.30 -0.60
CA ALA A 76 -12.07 -6.67 0.42
C ALA A 76 -10.98 -5.60 0.57
N VAL A 77 -10.44 -5.09 -0.53
CA VAL A 77 -9.44 -4.00 -0.52
C VAL A 77 -9.99 -2.77 0.20
N ALA A 78 -11.26 -2.39 -0.04
CA ALA A 78 -11.92 -1.25 0.58
C ALA A 78 -12.41 -1.52 2.01
N ALA A 79 -12.53 -2.78 2.43
CA ALA A 79 -13.11 -3.17 3.71
C ALA A 79 -12.43 -2.48 4.90
N LYS A 80 -13.23 -1.86 5.76
CA LYS A 80 -12.77 -1.26 7.03
C LYS A 80 -12.61 -2.31 8.11
N THR A 81 -13.47 -3.33 8.11
CA THR A 81 -13.42 -4.49 8.99
C THR A 81 -13.10 -5.72 8.13
N TRP A 82 -11.93 -6.28 8.30
CA TRP A 82 -11.42 -7.40 7.50
C TRP A 82 -10.94 -8.58 8.35
N SER A 83 -11.01 -8.48 9.68
CA SER A 83 -10.62 -9.53 10.63
C SER A 83 -11.64 -9.68 11.75
N GLY A 84 -11.63 -10.81 12.45
CA GLY A 84 -12.52 -11.12 13.57
C GLY A 84 -13.60 -12.13 13.19
N THR A 85 -14.50 -12.37 14.19
CA THR A 85 -15.62 -13.30 14.05
C THR A 85 -16.62 -12.75 13.03
N GLY A 86 -17.11 -13.61 12.12
CA GLY A 86 -18.12 -13.24 11.11
C GLY A 86 -17.56 -12.62 9.83
N VAL A 87 -16.25 -12.32 9.75
CA VAL A 87 -15.64 -11.88 8.50
C VAL A 87 -15.32 -13.09 7.62
N SER A 88 -15.80 -13.09 6.37
CA SER A 88 -15.58 -14.18 5.43
C SER A 88 -14.08 -14.35 5.12
N ARG A 89 -13.71 -15.55 4.66
CA ARG A 89 -12.34 -15.85 4.23
C ARG A 89 -11.93 -14.96 3.04
N ASP A 90 -12.84 -14.77 2.08
CA ASP A 90 -12.57 -13.98 0.86
C ASP A 90 -12.21 -12.52 1.19
N ILE A 91 -12.88 -11.93 2.19
CA ILE A 91 -12.53 -10.58 2.66
C ILE A 91 -11.15 -10.56 3.33
N LYS A 92 -10.85 -11.57 4.16
CA LYS A 92 -9.55 -11.66 4.84
C LYS A 92 -8.39 -11.83 3.86
N GLU A 93 -8.57 -12.67 2.85
CA GLU A 93 -7.57 -12.96 1.84
C GLU A 93 -7.44 -11.80 0.83
N GLY A 94 -8.54 -11.33 0.27
CA GLY A 94 -8.54 -10.23 -0.70
C GLY A 94 -8.02 -8.91 -0.13
N LYS A 95 -8.15 -8.68 1.20
CA LYS A 95 -7.54 -7.52 1.89
C LYS A 95 -6.02 -7.50 1.79
N GLN A 96 -5.39 -8.63 1.52
CA GLN A 96 -3.95 -8.81 1.42
C GLN A 96 -3.44 -8.84 -0.02
N ALA A 97 -4.30 -8.49 -0.99
CA ALA A 97 -3.88 -8.32 -2.38
C ALA A 97 -2.80 -7.22 -2.49
N GLU A 98 -1.77 -7.49 -3.27
CA GLU A 98 -0.58 -6.65 -3.39
C GLU A 98 -0.28 -6.37 -4.86
N PHE A 99 0.26 -5.18 -5.16
CA PHE A 99 0.88 -4.87 -6.43
C PHE A 99 2.41 -4.90 -6.25
N LEU A 100 3.09 -5.67 -7.06
CA LEU A 100 4.51 -5.96 -6.97
C LEU A 100 5.24 -5.47 -8.21
N VAL A 101 6.38 -4.83 -8.00
CA VAL A 101 7.30 -4.41 -9.08
C VAL A 101 8.68 -4.94 -8.75
N GLU A 102 9.37 -5.46 -9.75
CA GLU A 102 10.69 -6.05 -9.59
C GLU A 102 11.75 -4.99 -9.27
N GLN A 103 12.66 -5.33 -8.35
CA GLN A 103 13.89 -4.61 -7.99
C GLN A 103 13.70 -3.19 -7.41
N ARG A 104 13.01 -2.27 -8.08
CA ARG A 104 12.96 -0.86 -7.69
C ARG A 104 11.65 -0.20 -8.07
N PHE A 105 11.33 0.86 -7.36
CA PHE A 105 10.24 1.77 -7.68
C PHE A 105 10.77 3.21 -7.74
N PRO A 106 10.62 3.94 -8.85
CA PRO A 106 11.21 5.25 -9.00
C PRO A 106 10.39 6.35 -8.32
N TRP A 107 11.08 7.29 -7.69
CA TRP A 107 10.47 8.39 -6.96
C TRP A 107 9.52 9.26 -7.82
N HIS A 108 9.86 9.45 -9.10
CA HIS A 108 9.06 10.32 -9.99
C HIS A 108 7.67 9.77 -10.35
N LEU A 109 7.39 8.50 -10.10
CA LEU A 109 6.05 7.92 -10.27
C LEU A 109 5.12 8.19 -9.09
N LEU A 110 5.62 8.72 -7.98
CA LEU A 110 4.78 9.07 -6.85
C LEU A 110 3.95 10.30 -7.17
N ILE A 111 2.64 10.19 -7.13
CA ILE A 111 1.68 11.28 -7.33
C ILE A 111 1.28 11.96 -6.04
N GLY A 112 1.42 11.28 -4.91
CA GLY A 112 1.05 11.80 -3.60
C GLY A 112 1.70 11.10 -2.42
N ILE A 113 1.66 11.78 -1.27
CA ILE A 113 2.07 11.25 0.03
C ILE A 113 0.96 11.52 1.04
N GLY A 114 0.33 10.45 1.54
CA GLY A 114 -0.65 10.53 2.60
C GLY A 114 0.00 10.48 3.97
N VAL A 115 -0.32 11.42 4.85
CA VAL A 115 0.21 11.52 6.23
C VAL A 115 -0.91 11.57 7.26
N TYR A 116 -0.61 11.19 8.51
CA TYR A 116 -1.58 11.20 9.61
C TYR A 116 -1.91 12.60 10.11
N SER A 117 -0.93 13.49 10.19
CA SER A 117 -1.07 14.81 10.82
C SER A 117 -0.37 15.93 10.03
N GLN A 118 -0.77 17.16 10.33
CA GLN A 118 -0.14 18.35 9.76
C GLN A 118 1.37 18.41 10.07
N ALA A 119 1.75 18.11 11.31
CA ALA A 119 3.16 18.11 11.72
C ALA A 119 4.00 17.10 10.90
N GLN A 120 3.44 15.95 10.59
CA GLN A 120 4.11 14.99 9.70
C GLN A 120 4.17 15.51 8.25
N GLY A 121 3.12 16.15 7.77
CA GLY A 121 3.13 16.79 6.45
C GLY A 121 4.25 17.81 6.32
N GLU A 122 4.43 18.67 7.31
CA GLU A 122 5.52 19.64 7.37
C GLU A 122 6.89 18.95 7.44
N HIS A 123 7.00 17.88 8.21
CA HIS A 123 8.24 17.10 8.29
C HIS A 123 8.61 16.50 6.92
N VAL A 124 7.65 15.83 6.25
CA VAL A 124 7.85 15.26 4.91
C VAL A 124 8.18 16.36 3.89
N THR A 125 7.52 17.51 3.96
CA THR A 125 7.82 18.65 3.09
C THR A 125 9.27 19.10 3.24
N ARG A 126 9.79 19.20 4.46
CA ARG A 126 11.21 19.55 4.71
C ARG A 126 12.16 18.51 4.12
N LEU A 127 11.85 17.21 4.28
CA LEU A 127 12.68 16.12 3.76
C LEU A 127 12.73 16.09 2.21
N THR A 128 11.65 16.54 1.56
CA THR A 128 11.54 16.51 0.10
C THR A 128 11.87 17.84 -0.58
N THR A 129 12.26 18.87 0.17
CA THR A 129 12.48 20.23 -0.37
C THR A 129 13.50 20.28 -1.52
N GLY A 130 14.59 19.50 -1.42
CA GLY A 130 15.64 19.46 -2.42
C GLY A 130 15.40 18.54 -3.62
N LEU A 131 14.28 17.81 -3.63
CA LEU A 131 13.99 16.87 -4.70
C LEU A 131 13.37 17.57 -5.91
N SER A 132 13.75 17.12 -7.12
CA SER A 132 13.21 17.67 -8.38
C SER A 132 11.73 17.33 -8.56
N HIS A 133 11.31 16.11 -8.18
CA HIS A 133 9.93 15.68 -8.21
C HIS A 133 9.32 15.78 -6.79
N LYS A 134 8.20 16.46 -6.67
CA LYS A 134 7.51 16.75 -5.39
C LYS A 134 6.08 16.23 -5.44
N PRO A 135 5.82 15.01 -4.93
CA PRO A 135 4.47 14.48 -4.80
C PRO A 135 3.60 15.37 -3.89
N GLN A 136 2.30 15.43 -4.17
CA GLN A 136 1.38 16.20 -3.33
C GLN A 136 1.26 15.58 -1.94
N ILE A 137 1.51 16.34 -0.87
CA ILE A 137 1.37 15.88 0.51
C ILE A 137 -0.03 16.21 1.03
N LYS A 138 -0.74 15.22 1.57
CA LYS A 138 -2.09 15.39 2.12
C LYS A 138 -2.24 14.73 3.49
N VAL A 139 -2.94 15.41 4.40
CA VAL A 139 -3.37 14.82 5.68
C VAL A 139 -4.60 13.94 5.43
N LEU A 140 -4.45 12.63 5.58
CA LEU A 140 -5.44 11.62 5.25
C LEU A 140 -5.68 10.68 6.45
N ARG A 141 -6.17 11.22 7.58
CA ARG A 141 -6.39 10.45 8.82
C ARG A 141 -7.26 9.20 8.61
N HIS A 142 -8.24 9.27 7.69
CA HIS A 142 -9.13 8.14 7.38
C HIS A 142 -8.42 6.96 6.70
N TRP A 143 -7.13 7.10 6.32
CA TRP A 143 -6.29 6.03 5.83
C TRP A 143 -5.62 5.22 6.94
N TYR A 144 -5.76 5.66 8.18
CA TYR A 144 -5.20 5.01 9.37
C TYR A 144 -6.31 4.36 10.19
N TYR A 145 -5.95 3.43 11.05
CA TYR A 145 -6.89 2.83 12.00
C TYR A 145 -7.22 3.81 13.13
N PRO A 146 -8.47 3.77 13.65
CA PRO A 146 -8.92 4.67 14.73
C PRO A 146 -8.28 4.33 16.07
#